data_cbadf27fa025fc071204069851fe37a7
#
_entry.id   cbadf27fa025fc071204069851fe37a7
#
_cell.length_a   1.000
_cell.length_b   1.000
_cell.length_c   1.000
_cell.angle_alpha   90.00
_cell.angle_beta   90.00
_cell.angle_gamma   90.00
#
_symmetry.space_group_name_H-M   'P 1'
#
loop_
_entity.id
_entity.type
_entity.pdbx_description
1 polymer ?
#
loop_
_entity_poly.entity_id
_entity_poly.type
_entity_poly.pdbx_seq_one_letter_code
_entity_poly.pdbx_strand_id
1 'polypeptide(L)'
;AGPHARDLLQKLSDDPLDKETFPYLRHRRITVNGVSCLAIRLGFVGELAYELHFPAAAAVDMWDAILEAGKEWDIRPFGLDAQRLLRLEKGHIIISQDTDFETNPWKVSMEWAVKLDKPDFVGKAALVRAQRRTPRETLVPWQMEPGMATPPEGMTVTIGGNLAGRVTSSKMSYVLGHPVGLAWVVTEHAKEGGTITIGGAPATIAG
;
A
#
# COMPACT_ATOMS: atom_id res chain seq x y z
N ALA A 1 -5.44 0.43 12.68
CA ALA A 1 -4.55 1.40 12.02
C ALA A 1 -4.75 2.78 12.62
N GLY A 2 -3.71 3.62 12.58
CA GLY A 2 -3.75 5.00 13.07
C GLY A 2 -2.68 5.28 14.13
N PRO A 3 -2.44 6.56 14.48
CA PRO A 3 -1.36 6.96 15.39
C PRO A 3 -1.48 6.34 16.77
N HIS A 4 -2.71 6.11 17.28
CA HIS A 4 -2.99 5.50 18.56
C HIS A 4 -3.20 3.98 18.53
N ALA A 5 -2.94 3.32 17.40
CA ALA A 5 -3.17 1.87 17.27
C ALA A 5 -2.39 1.03 18.30
N ARG A 6 -1.16 1.47 18.67
CA ARG A 6 -0.38 0.80 19.72
C ARG A 6 -0.97 1.01 21.10
N ASP A 7 -1.30 2.25 21.44
CA ASP A 7 -1.80 2.61 22.76
C ASP A 7 -3.12 1.90 23.04
N LEU A 8 -3.99 1.84 22.04
CA LEU A 8 -5.23 1.08 22.08
C LEU A 8 -4.96 -0.43 22.31
N LEU A 9 -4.09 -1.02 21.52
CA LEU A 9 -3.82 -2.45 21.62
C LEU A 9 -3.16 -2.81 22.96
N GLN A 10 -2.30 -1.92 23.48
CA GLN A 10 -1.66 -2.10 24.79
C GLN A 10 -2.65 -2.10 25.96
N LYS A 11 -3.83 -1.45 25.83
CA LYS A 11 -4.90 -1.55 26.84
C LYS A 11 -5.55 -2.93 26.90
N LEU A 12 -5.48 -3.69 25.81
CA LEU A 12 -6.08 -5.01 25.68
C LEU A 12 -5.07 -6.15 25.82
N SER A 13 -3.79 -5.84 26.04
CA SER A 13 -2.70 -6.82 26.07
C SER A 13 -1.66 -6.44 27.10
N ASP A 14 -1.26 -7.43 27.92
CA ASP A 14 -0.14 -7.31 28.87
C ASP A 14 1.21 -7.55 28.17
N ASP A 15 1.20 -8.05 26.93
CA ASP A 15 2.41 -8.23 26.12
C ASP A 15 3.00 -6.86 25.74
N PRO A 16 4.31 -6.63 25.84
CA PRO A 16 4.89 -5.33 25.45
C PRO A 16 4.79 -5.13 23.94
N LEU A 17 4.27 -3.97 23.52
CA LEU A 17 4.03 -3.60 22.11
C LEU A 17 4.89 -2.40 21.66
N ASP A 18 5.87 -2.02 22.49
CA ASP A 18 6.79 -0.93 22.15
C ASP A 18 7.57 -1.21 20.86
N LYS A 19 8.24 -0.17 20.34
CA LYS A 19 8.92 -0.22 19.05
C LYS A 19 10.11 -1.18 19.05
N GLU A 20 10.75 -1.34 20.18
CA GLU A 20 11.95 -2.18 20.41
C GLU A 20 11.57 -3.65 20.50
N THR A 21 10.52 -3.98 21.24
CA THR A 21 10.08 -5.37 21.46
C THR A 21 9.22 -5.91 20.31
N PHE A 22 8.49 -5.03 19.60
CA PHE A 22 7.68 -5.40 18.44
C PHE A 22 7.93 -4.46 17.25
N PRO A 23 9.09 -4.59 16.58
CA PRO A 23 9.45 -3.73 15.43
C PRO A 23 8.56 -3.95 14.21
N TYR A 24 8.60 -2.98 13.27
CA TYR A 24 7.89 -3.06 11.99
C TYR A 24 8.28 -4.32 11.18
N LEU A 25 7.33 -4.91 10.46
CA LEU A 25 7.46 -6.15 9.70
C LEU A 25 7.77 -7.40 10.55
N ARG A 26 7.49 -7.35 11.84
CA ARG A 26 7.58 -8.53 12.72
C ARG A 26 6.20 -9.08 13.03
N HIS A 27 6.18 -10.35 13.37
CA HIS A 27 5.01 -11.04 13.88
C HIS A 27 5.37 -11.77 15.17
N ARG A 28 4.40 -11.94 16.04
CA ARG A 28 4.52 -12.77 17.23
C ARG A 28 3.15 -13.15 17.77
N ARG A 29 3.10 -14.16 18.63
CA ARG A 29 1.88 -14.45 19.39
C ARG A 29 1.83 -13.53 20.59
N ILE A 30 0.65 -12.96 20.82
CA ILE A 30 0.31 -12.11 21.97
C ILE A 30 -1.08 -12.50 22.46
N THR A 31 -1.42 -12.10 23.67
CA THR A 31 -2.78 -12.22 24.19
C THR A 31 -3.47 -10.85 24.09
N VAL A 32 -4.60 -10.79 23.43
CA VAL A 32 -5.43 -9.59 23.30
C VAL A 32 -6.82 -9.89 23.83
N ASN A 33 -7.29 -9.12 24.82
CA ASN A 33 -8.59 -9.35 25.49
C ASN A 33 -8.79 -10.83 25.92
N GLY A 34 -7.74 -11.44 26.48
CA GLY A 34 -7.75 -12.86 26.89
C GLY A 34 -7.65 -13.90 25.76
N VAL A 35 -7.58 -13.47 24.49
CA VAL A 35 -7.54 -14.34 23.32
C VAL A 35 -6.11 -14.40 22.75
N SER A 36 -5.59 -15.62 22.50
CA SER A 36 -4.29 -15.78 21.83
C SER A 36 -4.39 -15.40 20.35
N CYS A 37 -3.61 -14.41 19.95
CA CYS A 37 -3.55 -13.88 18.59
C CYS A 37 -2.16 -14.04 17.99
N LEU A 38 -2.07 -14.33 16.69
CA LEU A 38 -0.90 -14.00 15.91
C LEU A 38 -1.03 -12.54 15.50
N ALA A 39 -0.23 -11.67 16.06
CA ALA A 39 -0.18 -10.26 15.70
C ALA A 39 0.94 -10.03 14.69
N ILE A 40 0.66 -9.24 13.65
CA ILE A 40 1.62 -8.82 12.64
C ILE A 40 1.66 -7.30 12.65
N ARG A 41 2.85 -6.71 12.85
CA ARG A 41 3.02 -5.26 12.81
C ARG A 41 3.35 -4.80 11.39
N LEU A 42 2.33 -4.58 10.62
CA LEU A 42 2.42 -3.97 9.29
C LEU A 42 1.18 -3.11 9.03
N GLY A 43 1.29 -2.18 8.08
CA GLY A 43 0.18 -1.32 7.68
C GLY A 43 0.09 -1.23 6.17
N PHE A 44 -1.14 -1.24 5.66
CA PHE A 44 -1.42 -1.09 4.24
C PHE A 44 -1.87 0.34 3.87
N VAL A 45 -2.38 1.07 4.85
CA VAL A 45 -2.95 2.42 4.69
C VAL A 45 -1.98 3.56 5.04
N GLY A 46 -0.69 3.25 5.20
CA GLY A 46 0.34 4.26 5.48
C GLY A 46 0.48 4.66 6.94
N GLU A 47 -0.31 4.07 7.84
CA GLU A 47 -0.32 4.35 9.27
C GLU A 47 0.30 3.22 10.10
N LEU A 48 0.59 3.51 11.38
CA LEU A 48 0.89 2.46 12.35
C LEU A 48 -0.29 1.51 12.43
N ALA A 49 -0.06 0.21 12.18
CA ALA A 49 -1.12 -0.77 12.16
C ALA A 49 -0.67 -2.14 12.66
N TYR A 50 -1.65 -2.92 13.08
CA TYR A 50 -1.50 -4.32 13.46
C TYR A 50 -2.61 -5.14 12.78
N GLU A 51 -2.24 -6.31 12.29
CA GLU A 51 -3.18 -7.35 11.92
C GLU A 51 -3.24 -8.37 13.05
N LEU A 52 -4.45 -8.72 13.46
CA LEU A 52 -4.71 -9.70 14.52
C LEU A 52 -5.39 -10.92 13.91
N HIS A 53 -4.71 -12.05 13.94
CA HIS A 53 -5.26 -13.34 13.49
C HIS A 53 -5.57 -14.20 14.71
N PHE A 54 -6.84 -14.55 14.89
CA PHE A 54 -7.36 -15.27 16.04
C PHE A 54 -8.56 -16.15 15.63
N PRO A 55 -9.02 -17.08 16.50
CA PRO A 55 -10.15 -17.94 16.19
C PRO A 55 -11.44 -17.14 15.92
N ALA A 56 -12.19 -17.52 14.88
CA ALA A 56 -13.41 -16.80 14.46
C ALA A 56 -14.48 -16.72 15.56
N ALA A 57 -14.53 -17.68 16.48
CA ALA A 57 -15.45 -17.66 17.62
C ALA A 57 -15.28 -16.43 18.54
N ALA A 58 -14.10 -15.81 18.57
CA ALA A 58 -13.82 -14.63 19.37
C ALA A 58 -14.03 -13.31 18.60
N ALA A 59 -14.53 -13.35 17.35
CA ALA A 59 -14.52 -12.17 16.47
C ALA A 59 -15.40 -11.02 17.00
N VAL A 60 -16.58 -11.33 17.51
CA VAL A 60 -17.52 -10.32 18.03
C VAL A 60 -16.95 -9.66 19.28
N ASP A 61 -16.55 -10.47 20.26
CA ASP A 61 -16.00 -9.97 21.53
C ASP A 61 -14.71 -9.13 21.31
N MET A 62 -13.86 -9.56 20.37
CA MET A 62 -12.65 -8.81 20.01
C MET A 62 -12.98 -7.48 19.34
N TRP A 63 -13.94 -7.46 18.44
CA TRP A 63 -14.41 -6.26 17.77
C TRP A 63 -14.95 -5.25 18.78
N ASP A 64 -15.83 -5.70 19.68
CA ASP A 64 -16.45 -4.83 20.70
C ASP A 64 -15.40 -4.31 21.68
N ALA A 65 -14.46 -5.16 22.13
CA ALA A 65 -13.37 -4.76 23.01
C ALA A 65 -12.47 -3.68 22.37
N ILE A 66 -12.12 -3.84 21.08
CA ILE A 66 -11.31 -2.86 20.32
C ILE A 66 -12.07 -1.53 20.21
N LEU A 67 -13.34 -1.55 19.83
CA LEU A 67 -14.14 -0.33 19.72
C LEU A 67 -14.32 0.37 21.07
N GLU A 68 -14.55 -0.37 22.14
CA GLU A 68 -14.66 0.16 23.49
C GLU A 68 -13.35 0.82 23.95
N ALA A 69 -12.22 0.09 23.80
CA ALA A 69 -10.91 0.60 24.19
C ALA A 69 -10.47 1.84 23.40
N GLY A 70 -10.96 1.98 22.17
CA GLY A 70 -10.60 3.08 21.27
C GLY A 70 -11.49 4.32 21.37
N LYS A 71 -12.54 4.33 22.19
CA LYS A 71 -13.48 5.46 22.30
C LYS A 71 -12.81 6.78 22.64
N GLU A 72 -11.80 6.78 23.48
CA GLU A 72 -11.08 8.01 23.87
C GLU A 72 -10.32 8.66 22.71
N TRP A 73 -10.01 7.89 21.63
CA TRP A 73 -9.37 8.38 20.41
C TRP A 73 -10.33 8.46 19.23
N ASP A 74 -11.65 8.42 19.46
CA ASP A 74 -12.69 8.47 18.42
C ASP A 74 -12.45 7.41 17.32
N ILE A 75 -12.15 6.15 17.74
CA ILE A 75 -11.97 5.04 16.81
C ILE A 75 -13.22 4.87 15.96
N ARG A 76 -13.02 4.66 14.65
CA ARG A 76 -14.12 4.41 13.71
C ARG A 76 -13.77 3.25 12.76
N PRO A 77 -14.73 2.37 12.48
CA PRO A 77 -14.60 1.43 11.39
C PRO A 77 -14.47 2.17 10.06
N PHE A 78 -13.61 1.68 9.15
CA PHE A 78 -13.57 2.16 7.78
C PHE A 78 -13.65 0.99 6.80
N GLY A 79 -14.27 1.23 5.64
CA GLY A 79 -14.51 0.21 4.62
C GLY A 79 -13.38 0.12 3.59
N LEU A 80 -13.56 -0.81 2.63
CA LEU A 80 -12.58 -1.09 1.57
C LEU A 80 -12.31 0.12 0.67
N ASP A 81 -13.29 1.00 0.46
CA ASP A 81 -13.10 2.17 -0.40
C ASP A 81 -12.15 3.19 0.24
N ALA A 82 -12.28 3.42 1.54
CA ALA A 82 -11.33 4.24 2.30
C ALA A 82 -9.94 3.60 2.33
N GLN A 83 -9.84 2.28 2.51
CA GLN A 83 -8.57 1.55 2.44
C GLN A 83 -7.90 1.71 1.06
N ARG A 84 -8.68 1.61 -0.03
CA ARG A 84 -8.18 1.80 -1.40
C ARG A 84 -7.65 3.22 -1.65
N LEU A 85 -8.26 4.23 -1.05
CA LEU A 85 -7.77 5.60 -1.13
C LEU A 85 -6.48 5.77 -0.32
N LEU A 86 -6.50 5.42 0.96
CA LEU A 86 -5.37 5.61 1.87
C LEU A 86 -4.10 4.89 1.41
N ARG A 87 -4.23 3.69 0.83
CA ARG A 87 -3.08 2.96 0.28
C ARG A 87 -2.47 3.68 -0.93
N LEU A 88 -3.28 4.39 -1.74
CA LEU A 88 -2.79 5.18 -2.88
C LEU A 88 -2.01 6.40 -2.42
N GLU A 89 -2.49 7.10 -1.40
CA GLU A 89 -1.77 8.21 -0.78
C GLU A 89 -0.39 7.77 -0.24
N LYS A 90 -0.24 6.49 0.12
CA LYS A 90 1.03 5.89 0.52
C LYS A 90 1.84 5.26 -0.63
N GLY A 91 1.24 5.10 -1.80
CA GLY A 91 1.88 4.44 -2.94
C GLY A 91 1.89 2.90 -2.86
N HIS A 92 1.09 2.28 -1.98
CA HIS A 92 1.01 0.82 -1.88
C HIS A 92 0.22 0.22 -3.05
N ILE A 93 0.75 -0.84 -3.66
CA ILE A 93 0.12 -1.58 -4.75
C ILE A 93 -0.90 -2.61 -4.26
N ILE A 94 -1.90 -2.90 -5.09
CA ILE A 94 -2.76 -4.06 -4.92
C ILE A 94 -2.39 -5.09 -5.99
N ILE A 95 -2.03 -6.30 -5.54
CA ILE A 95 -1.73 -7.42 -6.44
C ILE A 95 -2.97 -7.75 -7.28
N SER A 96 -2.77 -8.02 -8.56
CA SER A 96 -3.78 -8.25 -9.61
C SER A 96 -4.59 -7.04 -10.06
N GLN A 97 -4.56 -5.91 -9.36
CA GLN A 97 -5.09 -4.64 -9.85
C GLN A 97 -3.99 -3.80 -10.51
N ASP A 98 -2.89 -3.58 -9.77
CA ASP A 98 -1.75 -2.78 -10.24
C ASP A 98 -0.66 -3.64 -10.88
N THR A 99 -0.74 -4.97 -10.74
CA THR A 99 0.26 -5.94 -11.22
C THR A 99 -0.38 -7.04 -12.06
N ASP A 100 0.43 -7.70 -12.87
CA ASP A 100 0.08 -8.85 -13.69
C ASP A 100 1.13 -9.98 -13.57
N PHE A 101 1.02 -11.04 -14.38
CA PHE A 101 1.92 -12.19 -14.36
C PHE A 101 3.34 -11.87 -14.86
N GLU A 102 3.52 -10.77 -15.59
CA GLU A 102 4.82 -10.33 -16.10
C GLU A 102 5.50 -9.33 -15.14
N THR A 103 4.81 -8.94 -14.09
CA THR A 103 5.32 -7.99 -13.11
C THR A 103 6.44 -8.63 -12.29
N ASN A 104 7.51 -7.88 -12.11
CA ASN A 104 8.62 -8.23 -11.22
C ASN A 104 8.96 -7.04 -10.31
N PRO A 105 9.72 -7.21 -9.22
CA PRO A 105 9.98 -6.17 -8.23
C PRO A 105 10.56 -4.86 -8.81
N TRP A 106 11.38 -4.90 -9.84
CA TRP A 106 11.99 -3.71 -10.46
C TRP A 106 11.00 -2.90 -11.30
N LYS A 107 9.93 -3.52 -11.76
CA LYS A 107 8.86 -2.81 -12.49
C LYS A 107 7.97 -1.95 -11.57
N VAL A 108 7.97 -2.24 -10.28
CA VAL A 108 7.03 -1.65 -9.29
C VAL A 108 7.76 -1.03 -8.08
N SER A 109 9.06 -0.74 -8.22
CA SER A 109 9.91 -0.12 -7.18
C SER A 109 9.92 -0.89 -5.84
N MET A 110 9.84 -2.24 -5.90
CA MET A 110 9.89 -3.13 -4.75
C MET A 110 11.16 -3.98 -4.66
N GLU A 111 12.23 -3.61 -5.36
CA GLU A 111 13.52 -4.28 -5.31
C GLU A 111 14.13 -4.35 -3.90
N TRP A 112 13.79 -3.41 -3.04
CA TRP A 112 14.21 -3.39 -1.64
C TRP A 112 13.77 -4.64 -0.85
N ALA A 113 12.68 -5.29 -1.27
CA ALA A 113 12.18 -6.52 -0.66
C ALA A 113 12.95 -7.78 -1.11
N VAL A 114 13.74 -7.68 -2.19
CA VAL A 114 14.51 -8.80 -2.76
C VAL A 114 15.91 -8.85 -2.16
N LYS A 115 16.26 -9.98 -1.53
CA LYS A 115 17.59 -10.21 -0.94
C LYS A 115 18.36 -11.24 -1.78
N LEU A 116 19.04 -10.75 -2.82
CA LEU A 116 19.83 -11.61 -3.74
C LEU A 116 21.14 -12.15 -3.14
N ASP A 117 21.58 -11.59 -2.02
CA ASP A 117 22.71 -12.04 -1.20
C ASP A 117 22.45 -13.32 -0.39
N LYS A 118 21.17 -13.68 -0.21
CA LYS A 118 20.82 -14.97 0.41
C LYS A 118 21.45 -16.15 -0.35
N PRO A 119 21.68 -17.31 0.33
CA PRO A 119 21.97 -18.58 -0.35
C PRO A 119 20.98 -18.85 -1.48
N ASP A 120 20.75 -20.02 -1.93
CA ASP A 120 19.76 -20.26 -2.98
C ASP A 120 18.31 -20.18 -2.48
N PHE A 121 17.36 -19.78 -3.35
CA PHE A 121 15.91 -19.80 -3.12
C PHE A 121 15.17 -19.92 -4.46
N VAL A 122 13.94 -20.39 -4.41
CA VAL A 122 13.09 -20.55 -5.60
C VAL A 122 12.91 -19.20 -6.30
N GLY A 123 13.28 -19.13 -7.58
CA GLY A 123 13.18 -17.92 -8.39
C GLY A 123 14.41 -17.01 -8.39
N LYS A 124 15.44 -17.24 -7.55
CA LYS A 124 16.64 -16.40 -7.49
C LYS A 124 17.28 -16.18 -8.86
N ALA A 125 17.49 -17.23 -9.64
CA ALA A 125 18.10 -17.14 -10.97
C ALA A 125 17.26 -16.28 -11.95
N ALA A 126 15.92 -16.33 -11.84
CA ALA A 126 15.02 -15.50 -12.65
C ALA A 126 15.10 -14.03 -12.22
N LEU A 127 15.12 -13.75 -10.92
CA LEU A 127 15.26 -12.40 -10.37
C LEU A 127 16.61 -11.76 -10.73
N VAL A 128 17.71 -12.52 -10.67
CA VAL A 128 19.04 -12.06 -11.14
C VAL A 128 19.01 -11.68 -12.61
N ARG A 129 18.32 -12.46 -13.45
CA ARG A 129 18.15 -12.10 -14.87
C ARG A 129 17.28 -10.86 -15.07
N ALA A 130 16.20 -10.73 -14.30
CA ALA A 130 15.31 -9.58 -14.36
C ALA A 130 16.01 -8.28 -13.95
N GLN A 131 16.82 -8.30 -12.89
CA GLN A 131 17.60 -7.15 -12.42
C GLN A 131 18.54 -6.57 -13.50
N ARG A 132 19.05 -7.42 -14.40
CA ARG A 132 19.99 -7.00 -15.47
C ARG A 132 19.29 -6.36 -16.67
N ARG A 133 17.96 -6.33 -16.70
CA ARG A 133 17.17 -5.82 -17.82
C ARG A 133 16.45 -4.54 -17.41
N THR A 134 16.55 -3.51 -18.23
CA THR A 134 15.68 -2.34 -18.07
C THR A 134 14.26 -2.75 -18.41
N PRO A 135 13.28 -2.56 -17.49
CA PRO A 135 11.88 -2.81 -17.79
C PRO A 135 11.41 -1.94 -18.97
N ARG A 136 10.49 -2.47 -19.78
CA ARG A 136 9.87 -1.67 -20.84
C ARG A 136 8.93 -0.62 -20.27
N GLU A 137 8.24 -0.95 -19.19
CA GLU A 137 7.30 -0.10 -18.46
C GLU A 137 7.52 -0.24 -16.95
N THR A 138 7.23 0.81 -16.22
CA THR A 138 7.35 0.90 -14.75
C THR A 138 6.06 1.44 -14.19
N LEU A 139 5.61 0.88 -13.08
CA LEU A 139 4.46 1.41 -12.33
C LEU A 139 4.91 2.64 -11.55
N VAL A 140 4.22 3.76 -11.78
CA VAL A 140 4.53 5.04 -11.13
C VAL A 140 3.30 5.60 -10.43
N PRO A 141 3.47 6.30 -9.29
CA PRO A 141 2.43 7.12 -8.73
C PRO A 141 2.25 8.38 -9.59
N TRP A 142 1.01 8.87 -9.66
CA TRP A 142 0.69 10.10 -10.36
C TRP A 142 -0.31 10.94 -9.55
N GLN A 143 -0.30 12.24 -9.82
CA GLN A 143 -1.24 13.22 -9.26
C GLN A 143 -1.66 14.23 -10.32
N MET A 144 -2.85 14.79 -10.14
CA MET A 144 -3.38 15.88 -10.96
C MET A 144 -3.52 17.16 -10.14
N GLU A 145 -3.73 18.29 -10.81
CA GLU A 145 -4.03 19.56 -10.14
C GLU A 145 -5.40 19.53 -9.43
N PRO A 146 -5.57 20.30 -8.36
CA PRO A 146 -6.86 20.47 -7.70
C PRO A 146 -7.95 20.92 -8.68
N GLY A 147 -9.15 20.37 -8.49
CA GLY A 147 -10.31 20.69 -9.36
C GLY A 147 -10.41 19.84 -10.62
N MET A 148 -9.41 19.01 -10.91
CA MET A 148 -9.50 18.07 -12.03
C MET A 148 -10.43 16.90 -11.69
N ALA A 149 -11.12 16.37 -12.71
CA ALA A 149 -11.93 15.16 -12.56
C ALA A 149 -11.03 13.94 -12.35
N THR A 150 -11.43 13.05 -11.44
CA THR A 150 -10.74 11.77 -11.21
C THR A 150 -10.89 10.89 -12.45
N PRO A 151 -9.81 10.51 -13.13
CA PRO A 151 -9.88 9.66 -14.31
C PRO A 151 -10.29 8.23 -13.91
N PRO A 152 -11.06 7.51 -14.72
CA PRO A 152 -11.38 6.11 -14.43
C PRO A 152 -10.13 5.19 -14.52
N GLU A 153 -10.17 4.11 -13.78
CA GLU A 153 -9.20 3.01 -13.91
C GLU A 153 -9.25 2.46 -15.35
N GLY A 154 -8.11 2.06 -15.91
CA GLY A 154 -7.97 1.62 -17.29
C GLY A 154 -7.78 2.78 -18.30
N MET A 155 -7.88 4.04 -17.88
CA MET A 155 -7.68 5.19 -18.77
C MET A 155 -6.26 5.18 -19.36
N THR A 156 -6.20 5.54 -20.64
CA THR A 156 -4.94 5.63 -21.40
C THR A 156 -4.05 6.76 -20.88
N VAL A 157 -2.76 6.46 -20.75
CA VAL A 157 -1.71 7.46 -20.51
C VAL A 157 -1.01 7.75 -21.82
N THR A 158 -0.84 9.02 -22.14
CA THR A 158 -0.10 9.49 -23.34
C THR A 158 1.00 10.47 -22.97
N ILE A 159 2.03 10.56 -23.83
CA ILE A 159 3.13 11.50 -23.72
C ILE A 159 3.41 12.04 -25.14
N GLY A 160 3.33 13.36 -25.31
CA GLY A 160 3.47 13.98 -26.65
C GLY A 160 2.44 13.46 -27.66
N GLY A 161 1.26 13.04 -27.20
CA GLY A 161 0.20 12.46 -28.04
C GLY A 161 0.35 10.96 -28.36
N ASN A 162 1.47 10.34 -27.98
CA ASN A 162 1.72 8.91 -28.20
C ASN A 162 1.29 8.07 -27.00
N LEU A 163 0.79 6.85 -27.24
CA LEU A 163 0.45 5.90 -26.19
C LEU A 163 1.71 5.57 -25.36
N ALA A 164 1.63 5.81 -24.06
CA ALA A 164 2.73 5.61 -23.13
C ALA A 164 2.39 4.69 -21.94
N GLY A 165 1.12 4.32 -21.77
CA GLY A 165 0.72 3.46 -20.66
C GLY A 165 -0.76 3.45 -20.34
N ARG A 166 -1.10 3.04 -19.12
CA ARG A 166 -2.49 2.94 -18.63
C ARG A 166 -2.56 3.16 -17.10
N VAL A 167 -3.64 3.77 -16.66
CA VAL A 167 -3.98 3.92 -15.24
C VAL A 167 -4.43 2.56 -14.68
N THR A 168 -3.90 2.16 -13.52
CA THR A 168 -4.32 0.95 -12.81
C THR A 168 -5.19 1.27 -11.60
N SER A 169 -4.91 2.39 -10.95
CA SER A 169 -5.63 2.84 -9.75
C SER A 169 -5.81 4.34 -9.79
N SER A 170 -6.99 4.79 -9.36
CA SER A 170 -7.36 6.21 -9.40
C SER A 170 -8.39 6.54 -8.32
N LYS A 171 -8.12 7.55 -7.51
CA LYS A 171 -9.04 8.07 -6.48
C LYS A 171 -8.85 9.58 -6.29
N MET A 172 -9.93 10.25 -5.87
CA MET A 172 -9.83 11.58 -5.31
C MET A 172 -9.27 11.47 -3.88
N SER A 173 -8.15 12.12 -3.61
CA SER A 173 -7.66 12.29 -2.25
C SER A 173 -8.34 13.50 -1.61
N TYR A 174 -9.09 13.25 -0.55
CA TYR A 174 -9.74 14.35 0.20
C TYR A 174 -8.75 15.09 1.10
N VAL A 175 -7.65 14.45 1.49
CA VAL A 175 -6.59 15.05 2.31
C VAL A 175 -5.70 15.95 1.45
N LEU A 176 -5.30 15.47 0.28
CA LEU A 176 -4.45 16.23 -0.66
C LEU A 176 -5.27 17.23 -1.49
N GLY A 177 -6.58 17.03 -1.63
CA GLY A 177 -7.47 17.92 -2.39
C GLY A 177 -7.41 17.73 -3.91
N HIS A 178 -6.83 16.63 -4.40
CA HIS A 178 -6.68 16.36 -5.82
C HIS A 178 -6.68 14.86 -6.16
N PRO A 179 -6.91 14.48 -7.44
CA PRO A 179 -6.82 13.08 -7.86
C PRO A 179 -5.39 12.52 -7.75
N VAL A 180 -5.29 11.28 -7.28
CA VAL A 180 -4.05 10.50 -7.17
C VAL A 180 -4.25 9.09 -7.67
N GLY A 181 -3.18 8.42 -8.07
CA GLY A 181 -3.29 7.03 -8.51
C GLY A 181 -1.96 6.39 -8.88
N LEU A 182 -2.07 5.21 -9.51
CA LEU A 182 -0.95 4.47 -10.07
C LEU A 182 -1.19 4.22 -11.56
N ALA A 183 -0.12 4.24 -12.33
CA ALA A 183 -0.16 3.95 -13.77
C ALA A 183 1.09 3.22 -14.22
N TRP A 184 0.95 2.28 -15.15
CA TRP A 184 2.05 1.80 -15.95
C TRP A 184 2.44 2.87 -16.95
N VAL A 185 3.74 3.18 -17.02
CA VAL A 185 4.30 4.18 -17.94
C VAL A 185 5.57 3.61 -18.56
N VAL A 186 5.80 3.87 -19.85
CA VAL A 186 7.06 3.52 -20.54
C VAL A 186 8.24 4.07 -19.74
N THR A 187 9.20 3.20 -19.39
CA THR A 187 10.26 3.46 -18.39
C THR A 187 11.12 4.68 -18.71
N GLU A 188 11.36 4.99 -19.98
CA GLU A 188 12.13 6.18 -20.38
C GLU A 188 11.51 7.51 -19.91
N HIS A 189 10.18 7.50 -19.67
CA HIS A 189 9.41 8.65 -19.22
C HIS A 189 8.95 8.54 -17.75
N ALA A 190 9.22 7.43 -17.08
CA ALA A 190 8.80 7.14 -15.71
C ALA A 190 9.72 7.81 -14.66
N LYS A 191 9.84 9.13 -14.72
CA LYS A 191 10.68 9.93 -13.83
C LYS A 191 9.81 10.85 -12.98
N GLU A 192 10.16 10.95 -11.69
CA GLU A 192 9.53 11.91 -10.77
C GLU A 192 9.55 13.32 -11.34
N GLY A 193 8.43 14.04 -11.21
CA GLY A 193 8.21 15.37 -11.79
C GLY A 193 7.90 15.35 -13.29
N GLY A 194 7.95 14.18 -13.94
CA GLY A 194 7.61 14.03 -15.36
C GLY A 194 6.13 14.30 -15.61
N THR A 195 5.83 14.97 -16.73
CA THR A 195 4.43 15.26 -17.15
C THR A 195 3.92 14.15 -18.05
N ILE A 196 2.74 13.64 -17.74
CA ILE A 196 1.98 12.68 -18.53
C ILE A 196 0.58 13.24 -18.79
N THR A 197 -0.14 12.67 -19.73
CA THR A 197 -1.54 13.04 -20.01
C THR A 197 -2.42 11.81 -19.79
N ILE A 198 -3.45 11.94 -18.97
CA ILE A 198 -4.42 10.88 -18.66
C ILE A 198 -5.79 11.31 -19.18
N GLY A 199 -6.32 10.61 -20.18
CA GLY A 199 -7.63 10.94 -20.76
C GLY A 199 -7.72 12.37 -21.33
N GLY A 200 -6.62 12.95 -21.80
CA GLY A 200 -6.55 14.31 -22.31
C GLY A 200 -6.22 15.38 -21.25
N ALA A 201 -6.15 15.03 -19.97
CA ALA A 201 -5.84 15.94 -18.87
C ALA A 201 -4.38 15.77 -18.39
N PRO A 202 -3.69 16.87 -18.02
CA PRO A 202 -2.31 16.78 -17.52
C PRO A 202 -2.26 16.16 -16.14
N ALA A 203 -1.23 15.33 -15.91
CA ALA A 203 -0.87 14.76 -14.62
C ALA A 203 0.65 14.76 -14.45
N THR A 204 1.11 14.73 -13.19
CA THR A 204 2.52 14.70 -12.85
C THR A 204 2.84 13.37 -12.18
N ILE A 205 3.97 12.76 -12.54
CA ILE A 205 4.51 11.58 -11.85
C ILE A 205 5.00 12.05 -10.48
N ALA A 206 4.44 11.49 -9.42
CA ALA A 206 4.81 11.77 -8.04
C ALA A 206 6.05 10.94 -7.61
N GLY A 207 6.70 11.35 -6.50
CA GLY A 207 7.81 10.64 -5.87
C GLY A 207 7.37 9.71 -4.75
#